data_cfe830b97569153800d293037c74f207
#
_entry.id   cfe830b97569153800d293037c74f207
#
_cell.length_a   1.000
_cell.length_b   1.000
_cell.length_c   1.000
_cell.angle_alpha   90.00
_cell.angle_beta   90.00
_cell.angle_gamma   90.00
#
_symmetry.space_group_name_H-M   'P 1'
#
loop_
_entity.id
_entity.type
_entity.pdbx_description
1 polymer ?
#
loop_
_entity_poly.entity_id
_entity_poly.type
_entity_poly.pdbx_seq_one_letter_code
_entity_poly.pdbx_strand_id
1 'polypeptide(L)'
;MQKTAIIIPYYGKWPEWMDLYLYSCSKNPQLDFLIITDIETPHKVYSNTHFIYMTFEECCNRISQTLHVKFRPNDPYSFCACKPFYGIVFEHELVEYDWWGFGDIDLVYGDTSLLVNEKNLNKYDFITAHSDRFAGHFTIMRKESQFTHACLKIPHYKEILSGTLPYIGLDEASCYRRIVLPLHRYWKGVYKLFAKHFYYDMVDGYRYFDMMDKITSFLHPRILMREQYSTPVPQVGETWTYNLKTAEIGIPNGHYRKLPHGGGGKMYLHFLFFKKTKYKKTEYYWRPGFWQIPDNYDWNNSNDTLEITNEYIRIKK
;
A
#
# COMPACT_ATOMS: atom_id res chain seq x y z
N MET A 1 -14.23 2.38 -18.42
CA MET A 1 -13.12 1.79 -17.60
C MET A 1 -13.75 1.29 -16.31
N GLN A 2 -13.30 0.15 -15.75
CA GLN A 2 -13.82 -0.38 -14.50
C GLN A 2 -13.44 0.56 -13.35
N LYS A 3 -14.40 0.85 -12.46
CA LYS A 3 -14.20 1.75 -11.33
C LYS A 3 -13.45 1.00 -10.21
N THR A 4 -12.42 1.63 -9.67
CA THR A 4 -11.57 1.04 -8.62
C THR A 4 -11.50 1.97 -7.41
N ALA A 5 -11.88 1.48 -6.23
CA ALA A 5 -11.78 2.20 -4.96
C ALA A 5 -10.62 1.71 -4.10
N ILE A 6 -9.88 2.62 -3.50
CA ILE A 6 -8.89 2.35 -2.44
C ILE A 6 -9.46 2.82 -1.11
N ILE A 7 -9.68 1.91 -0.19
CA ILE A 7 -10.28 2.17 1.12
C ILE A 7 -9.19 2.45 2.14
N ILE A 8 -9.31 3.56 2.86
CA ILE A 8 -8.29 4.05 3.79
C ILE A 8 -8.97 4.58 5.06
N PRO A 9 -9.27 3.75 6.04
CA PRO A 9 -9.63 4.22 7.37
C PRO A 9 -8.43 4.88 8.03
N TYR A 10 -8.57 6.14 8.40
CA TYR A 10 -7.52 6.92 9.03
C TYR A 10 -8.07 7.79 10.15
N TYR A 11 -7.49 7.72 11.34
CA TYR A 11 -7.93 8.39 12.55
C TYR A 11 -6.78 9.03 13.31
N GLY A 12 -7.08 10.04 14.12
CA GLY A 12 -6.11 10.75 14.93
C GLY A 12 -5.77 12.15 14.37
N LYS A 13 -4.64 12.32 13.75
CA LYS A 13 -4.19 13.62 13.19
C LYS A 13 -3.63 13.43 11.80
N TRP A 14 -3.98 14.33 10.87
CA TRP A 14 -3.38 14.33 9.53
C TRP A 14 -1.86 14.45 9.63
N PRO A 15 -1.10 13.67 8.86
CA PRO A 15 0.34 13.83 8.78
C PRO A 15 0.69 15.11 8.00
N GLU A 16 1.86 15.67 8.25
CA GLU A 16 2.35 16.89 7.58
C GLU A 16 2.34 16.75 6.04
N TRP A 17 2.51 15.55 5.50
CA TRP A 17 2.50 15.29 4.05
C TRP A 17 1.11 14.96 3.46
N MET A 18 0.02 15.19 4.18
CA MET A 18 -1.32 14.86 3.69
C MET A 18 -1.66 15.56 2.38
N ASP A 19 -1.28 16.83 2.23
CA ASP A 19 -1.49 17.57 0.98
C ASP A 19 -0.72 16.95 -0.21
N LEU A 20 0.52 16.51 0.01
CA LEU A 20 1.30 15.80 -1.00
C LEU A 20 0.63 14.47 -1.37
N TYR A 21 0.15 13.72 -0.37
CA TYR A 21 -0.57 12.48 -0.60
C TYR A 21 -1.79 12.69 -1.49
N LEU A 22 -2.68 13.63 -1.11
CA LEU A 22 -3.89 13.94 -1.86
C LEU A 22 -3.57 14.45 -3.27
N TYR A 23 -2.55 15.30 -3.40
CA TYR A 23 -2.08 15.76 -4.69
C TYR A 23 -1.62 14.60 -5.57
N SER A 24 -0.85 13.67 -5.04
CA SER A 24 -0.38 12.51 -5.78
C SER A 24 -1.52 11.55 -6.15
N CYS A 25 -2.55 11.42 -5.30
CA CYS A 25 -3.78 10.71 -5.63
C CYS A 25 -4.47 11.32 -6.85
N SER A 26 -4.55 12.66 -6.93
CA SER A 26 -5.20 13.38 -8.04
C SER A 26 -4.58 13.12 -9.41
N LYS A 27 -3.30 12.69 -9.45
CA LYS A 27 -2.60 12.33 -10.67
C LYS A 27 -2.99 10.94 -11.21
N ASN A 28 -3.82 10.21 -10.48
CA ASN A 28 -4.24 8.85 -10.80
C ASN A 28 -5.77 8.75 -10.91
N PRO A 29 -6.39 9.37 -11.93
CA PRO A 29 -7.86 9.47 -12.05
C PRO A 29 -8.56 8.14 -12.29
N GLN A 30 -7.83 7.04 -12.52
CA GLN A 30 -8.36 5.69 -12.62
C GLN A 30 -8.64 5.04 -11.25
N LEU A 31 -8.26 5.71 -10.15
CA LEU A 31 -8.49 5.28 -8.77
C LEU A 31 -9.31 6.32 -8.03
N ASP A 32 -10.31 5.89 -7.29
CA ASP A 32 -10.96 6.69 -6.27
C ASP A 32 -10.43 6.31 -4.88
N PHE A 33 -10.14 7.29 -4.05
CA PHE A 33 -9.62 7.10 -2.70
C PHE A 33 -10.71 7.43 -1.69
N LEU A 34 -11.22 6.40 -1.02
CA LEU A 34 -12.24 6.51 0.01
C LEU A 34 -11.59 6.61 1.38
N ILE A 35 -11.48 7.80 1.91
CA ILE A 35 -10.84 8.10 3.19
C ILE A 35 -11.91 8.16 4.28
N ILE A 36 -11.91 7.17 5.17
CA ILE A 36 -12.90 7.03 6.23
C ILE A 36 -12.28 7.57 7.52
N THR A 37 -12.88 8.61 8.07
CA THR A 37 -12.26 9.38 9.15
C THR A 37 -13.26 10.19 9.95
N ASP A 38 -12.89 10.59 11.17
CA ASP A 38 -13.56 11.61 11.98
C ASP A 38 -12.77 12.93 12.06
N ILE A 39 -11.66 13.01 11.35
CA ILE A 39 -10.85 14.23 11.29
C ILE A 39 -11.48 15.19 10.29
N GLU A 40 -11.42 16.48 10.59
CA GLU A 40 -11.87 17.53 9.68
C GLU A 40 -11.20 17.36 8.30
N THR A 41 -12.02 17.49 7.25
CA THR A 41 -11.54 17.35 5.87
C THR A 41 -10.46 18.37 5.56
N PRO A 42 -9.35 18.01 4.95
CA PRO A 42 -8.33 18.95 4.53
C PRO A 42 -8.87 20.05 3.61
N HIS A 43 -8.30 21.25 3.65
CA HIS A 43 -8.73 22.35 2.79
C HIS A 43 -8.64 22.04 1.29
N LYS A 44 -7.70 21.17 0.91
CA LYS A 44 -7.51 20.75 -0.48
C LYS A 44 -8.03 19.33 -0.67
N VAL A 45 -9.02 19.19 -1.52
CA VAL A 45 -9.58 17.90 -1.95
C VAL A 45 -9.58 17.82 -3.47
N TYR A 46 -9.54 16.64 -4.02
CA TYR A 46 -9.53 16.39 -5.45
C TYR A 46 -10.69 15.51 -5.85
N SER A 47 -11.07 15.54 -7.14
CA SER A 47 -12.27 14.87 -7.65
C SER A 47 -12.31 13.36 -7.39
N ASN A 48 -11.18 12.72 -7.21
CA ASN A 48 -11.05 11.30 -6.93
C ASN A 48 -10.64 11.00 -5.47
N THR A 49 -10.77 11.98 -4.56
CA THR A 49 -10.55 11.79 -3.12
C THR A 49 -11.83 12.08 -2.36
N HIS A 50 -12.41 11.06 -1.75
CA HIS A 50 -13.71 11.12 -1.10
C HIS A 50 -13.56 10.90 0.41
N PHE A 51 -13.98 11.88 1.20
CA PHE A 51 -13.96 11.78 2.65
C PHE A 51 -15.31 11.31 3.16
N ILE A 52 -15.31 10.18 3.87
CA ILE A 52 -16.50 9.57 4.46
C ILE A 52 -16.38 9.76 5.98
N TYR A 53 -17.24 10.60 6.54
CA TYR A 53 -17.24 10.83 7.97
C TYR A 53 -17.78 9.60 8.71
N MET A 54 -16.96 9.06 9.58
CA MET A 54 -17.29 7.95 10.47
C MET A 54 -16.33 8.02 11.65
N THR A 55 -16.85 8.05 12.84
CA THR A 55 -16.01 8.08 14.05
C THR A 55 -15.23 6.78 14.21
N PHE A 56 -14.10 6.86 14.91
CA PHE A 56 -13.30 5.67 15.24
C PHE A 56 -14.15 4.56 15.88
N GLU A 57 -15.03 4.94 16.81
CA GLU A 57 -15.92 3.98 17.49
C GLU A 57 -16.95 3.35 16.54
N GLU A 58 -17.58 4.14 15.67
CA GLU A 58 -18.53 3.64 14.67
C GLU A 58 -17.86 2.65 13.72
N CYS A 59 -16.64 2.96 13.28
CA CYS A 59 -15.86 2.05 12.43
C CYS A 59 -15.53 0.74 13.15
N CYS A 60 -15.09 0.81 14.40
CA CYS A 60 -14.87 -0.38 15.24
C CYS A 60 -16.14 -1.21 15.45
N ASN A 61 -17.28 -0.53 15.64
CA ASN A 61 -18.58 -1.18 15.77
C ASN A 61 -18.99 -1.87 14.47
N ARG A 62 -18.83 -1.21 13.33
CA ARG A 62 -19.10 -1.78 11.99
C ARG A 62 -18.26 -3.04 11.75
N ILE A 63 -16.95 -2.98 11.99
CA ILE A 63 -16.06 -4.15 11.89
C ILE A 63 -16.54 -5.28 12.80
N SER A 64 -16.88 -4.95 14.04
CA SER A 64 -17.35 -5.93 15.03
C SER A 64 -18.62 -6.64 14.58
N GLN A 65 -19.58 -5.89 14.08
CA GLN A 65 -20.88 -6.41 13.63
C GLN A 65 -20.71 -7.26 12.36
N THR A 66 -19.99 -6.72 11.35
CA THR A 66 -19.82 -7.39 10.06
C THR A 66 -19.04 -8.70 10.19
N LEU A 67 -17.98 -8.72 10.99
CA LEU A 67 -17.11 -9.90 11.14
C LEU A 67 -17.50 -10.81 12.33
N HIS A 68 -18.53 -10.43 13.10
CA HIS A 68 -18.93 -11.12 14.31
C HIS A 68 -17.76 -11.35 15.29
N VAL A 69 -17.03 -10.26 15.57
CA VAL A 69 -15.83 -10.24 16.43
C VAL A 69 -15.89 -9.04 17.38
N LYS A 70 -15.29 -9.13 18.55
CA LYS A 70 -15.11 -7.97 19.43
C LYS A 70 -13.87 -7.19 19.01
N PHE A 71 -14.02 -6.24 18.09
CA PHE A 71 -12.93 -5.36 17.67
C PHE A 71 -12.96 -4.06 18.49
N ARG A 72 -12.00 -3.91 19.40
CA ARG A 72 -11.87 -2.78 20.32
C ARG A 72 -10.38 -2.44 20.51
N PRO A 73 -9.71 -1.96 19.47
CA PRO A 73 -8.30 -1.61 19.57
C PRO A 73 -8.10 -0.33 20.38
N ASN A 74 -6.91 -0.21 20.99
CA ASN A 74 -6.53 0.97 21.74
C ASN A 74 -5.97 2.08 20.84
N ASP A 75 -5.63 1.76 19.61
CA ASP A 75 -5.03 2.71 18.66
C ASP A 75 -5.47 2.42 17.21
N PRO A 76 -5.47 3.44 16.33
CA PRO A 76 -5.86 3.30 14.94
C PRO A 76 -4.95 2.40 14.09
N TYR A 77 -3.71 2.15 14.50
CA TYR A 77 -2.79 1.29 13.75
C TYR A 77 -3.32 -0.15 13.62
N SER A 78 -4.17 -0.55 14.56
CA SER A 78 -4.82 -1.87 14.55
C SER A 78 -5.73 -2.10 13.33
N PHE A 79 -6.14 -1.03 12.63
CA PHE A 79 -6.88 -1.14 11.37
C PHE A 79 -6.07 -1.80 10.26
N CYS A 80 -4.75 -1.82 10.33
CA CYS A 80 -3.91 -2.56 9.38
C CYS A 80 -4.30 -4.05 9.33
N ALA A 81 -4.66 -4.65 10.50
CA ALA A 81 -5.14 -6.03 10.55
C ALA A 81 -6.48 -6.24 9.83
N CYS A 82 -7.27 -5.18 9.67
CA CYS A 82 -8.60 -5.25 9.06
C CYS A 82 -8.59 -5.06 7.54
N LYS A 83 -7.47 -4.62 6.93
CA LYS A 83 -7.38 -4.33 5.50
C LYS A 83 -7.95 -5.44 4.59
N PRO A 84 -7.65 -6.74 4.82
CA PRO A 84 -8.20 -7.79 3.98
C PRO A 84 -9.72 -7.93 4.04
N PHE A 85 -10.36 -7.35 5.04
CA PHE A 85 -11.80 -7.42 5.29
C PHE A 85 -12.56 -6.18 4.80
N TYR A 86 -11.87 -5.14 4.34
CA TYR A 86 -12.52 -3.88 3.97
C TYR A 86 -13.58 -4.04 2.88
N GLY A 87 -13.40 -4.94 1.93
CA GLY A 87 -14.41 -5.21 0.90
C GLY A 87 -15.75 -5.72 1.44
N ILE A 88 -15.75 -6.35 2.62
CA ILE A 88 -16.95 -6.80 3.30
C ILE A 88 -17.47 -5.73 4.27
N VAL A 89 -16.54 -5.11 5.02
CA VAL A 89 -16.89 -4.10 6.03
C VAL A 89 -17.49 -2.83 5.41
N PHE A 90 -16.99 -2.44 4.24
CA PHE A 90 -17.39 -1.24 3.53
C PHE A 90 -18.14 -1.55 2.22
N GLU A 91 -18.91 -2.63 2.20
CA GLU A 91 -19.67 -3.07 1.03
C GLU A 91 -20.62 -1.98 0.50
N HIS A 92 -21.22 -1.20 1.39
CA HIS A 92 -22.14 -0.12 1.02
C HIS A 92 -21.44 1.02 0.28
N GLU A 93 -20.21 1.35 0.65
CA GLU A 93 -19.41 2.37 0.00
C GLU A 93 -18.86 1.88 -1.36
N LEU A 94 -18.91 0.58 -1.60
CA LEU A 94 -18.41 -0.06 -2.82
C LEU A 94 -19.47 -0.40 -3.87
N VAL A 95 -20.72 0.03 -3.70
CA VAL A 95 -21.83 -0.33 -4.62
C VAL A 95 -21.50 0.04 -6.07
N GLU A 96 -20.95 1.24 -6.31
CA GLU A 96 -20.63 1.76 -7.63
C GLU A 96 -19.27 1.31 -8.20
N TYR A 97 -18.53 0.42 -7.48
CA TYR A 97 -17.19 0.01 -7.85
C TYR A 97 -17.16 -1.44 -8.30
N ASP A 98 -16.33 -1.71 -9.33
CA ASP A 98 -16.04 -3.06 -9.82
C ASP A 98 -14.87 -3.70 -9.06
N TRP A 99 -13.95 -2.84 -8.56
CA TRP A 99 -12.76 -3.21 -7.84
C TRP A 99 -12.65 -2.42 -6.55
N TRP A 100 -12.12 -3.06 -5.54
CA TRP A 100 -11.77 -2.43 -4.29
C TRP A 100 -10.36 -2.83 -3.86
N GLY A 101 -9.76 -2.03 -3.03
CA GLY A 101 -8.46 -2.32 -2.47
C GLY A 101 -8.20 -1.50 -1.22
N PHE A 102 -7.00 -1.61 -0.72
CA PHE A 102 -6.54 -0.87 0.44
C PHE A 102 -5.16 -0.26 0.18
N GLY A 103 -4.88 0.80 0.90
CA GLY A 103 -3.64 1.55 0.82
C GLY A 103 -3.21 2.12 2.17
N ASP A 104 -2.06 2.79 2.17
CA ASP A 104 -1.56 3.60 3.27
C ASP A 104 -1.44 5.06 2.84
N ILE A 105 -1.28 5.99 3.79
CA ILE A 105 -1.13 7.41 3.49
C ILE A 105 0.33 7.89 3.51
N ASP A 106 1.28 7.03 3.79
CA ASP A 106 2.71 7.31 3.69
C ASP A 106 3.28 6.91 2.32
N LEU A 107 2.51 7.23 1.30
CA LEU A 107 2.83 7.01 -0.11
C LEU A 107 2.85 8.33 -0.88
N VAL A 108 3.66 8.36 -1.91
CA VAL A 108 3.54 9.33 -3.02
C VAL A 108 3.26 8.51 -4.28
N TYR A 109 2.10 8.71 -4.88
CA TYR A 109 1.72 8.01 -6.09
C TYR A 109 2.36 8.63 -7.33
N GLY A 110 3.04 7.79 -8.10
CA GLY A 110 3.48 8.07 -9.45
C GLY A 110 2.46 7.54 -10.48
N ASP A 111 2.91 6.68 -11.39
CA ASP A 111 2.06 6.09 -12.43
C ASP A 111 1.49 4.75 -11.99
N THR A 112 0.29 4.77 -11.39
CA THR A 112 -0.40 3.53 -10.99
C THR A 112 -0.93 2.72 -12.18
N SER A 113 -0.98 3.29 -13.38
CA SER A 113 -1.41 2.58 -14.60
C SER A 113 -0.47 1.43 -14.98
N LEU A 114 0.74 1.40 -14.43
CA LEU A 114 1.67 0.27 -14.55
C LEU A 114 1.06 -1.06 -14.09
N LEU A 115 0.18 -1.03 -13.09
CA LEU A 115 -0.57 -2.20 -12.62
C LEU A 115 -2.07 -2.05 -12.84
N VAL A 116 -2.64 -0.86 -12.61
CA VAL A 116 -4.07 -0.61 -12.66
C VAL A 116 -4.44 -0.03 -14.03
N ASN A 117 -4.59 -0.89 -15.00
CA ASN A 117 -4.97 -0.55 -16.37
C ASN A 117 -6.02 -1.53 -16.87
N GLU A 118 -6.74 -1.13 -17.94
CA GLU A 118 -7.85 -1.90 -18.48
C GLU A 118 -7.47 -3.34 -18.84
N LYS A 119 -6.28 -3.55 -19.42
CA LYS A 119 -5.77 -4.88 -19.76
C LYS A 119 -5.66 -5.78 -18.51
N ASN A 120 -5.10 -5.26 -17.44
CA ASN A 120 -4.92 -6.02 -16.20
C ASN A 120 -6.24 -6.23 -15.48
N LEU A 121 -7.09 -5.19 -15.39
CA LEU A 121 -8.41 -5.27 -14.76
C LEU A 121 -9.33 -6.26 -15.48
N ASN A 122 -9.23 -6.42 -16.79
CA ASN A 122 -10.00 -7.41 -17.55
C ASN A 122 -9.46 -8.84 -17.38
N LYS A 123 -8.15 -9.00 -17.16
CA LYS A 123 -7.51 -10.31 -17.11
C LYS A 123 -7.50 -10.93 -15.73
N TYR A 124 -7.28 -10.11 -14.68
CA TYR A 124 -7.05 -10.60 -13.32
C TYR A 124 -8.26 -10.33 -12.42
N ASP A 125 -8.29 -10.94 -11.26
CA ASP A 125 -9.26 -10.67 -10.19
C ASP A 125 -8.58 -10.17 -8.91
N PHE A 126 -7.23 -10.27 -8.87
CA PHE A 126 -6.42 -9.84 -7.75
C PHE A 126 -5.09 -9.27 -8.27
N ILE A 127 -4.74 -8.08 -7.79
CA ILE A 127 -3.51 -7.38 -8.19
C ILE A 127 -2.83 -6.83 -6.94
N THR A 128 -1.54 -7.12 -6.78
CA THR A 128 -0.73 -6.59 -5.67
C THR A 128 0.66 -6.19 -6.13
N ALA A 129 1.26 -5.25 -5.43
CA ALA A 129 2.54 -4.64 -5.77
C ALA A 129 3.77 -5.38 -5.20
N HIS A 130 3.57 -6.55 -4.59
CA HIS A 130 4.63 -7.47 -4.18
C HIS A 130 4.49 -8.82 -4.87
N SER A 131 5.59 -9.55 -5.03
CA SER A 131 5.62 -10.86 -5.69
C SER A 131 5.50 -12.03 -4.73
N ASP A 132 5.77 -11.85 -3.44
CA ASP A 132 5.82 -12.93 -2.45
C ASP A 132 4.85 -12.76 -1.27
N ARG A 133 4.06 -11.71 -1.25
CA ARG A 133 3.03 -11.40 -0.25
C ARG A 133 2.04 -10.37 -0.78
N PHE A 134 0.97 -10.11 -0.04
CA PHE A 134 0.17 -8.92 -0.30
C PHE A 134 0.95 -7.67 0.09
N ALA A 135 0.86 -6.63 -0.72
CA ALA A 135 1.36 -5.33 -0.34
C ALA A 135 0.33 -4.66 0.56
N GLY A 136 0.59 -4.58 1.86
CA GLY A 136 -0.32 -3.95 2.83
C GLY A 136 -0.60 -2.49 2.51
N HIS A 137 0.27 -1.86 1.74
CA HIS A 137 0.18 -0.48 1.30
C HIS A 137 -0.40 -0.29 -0.11
N PHE A 138 -0.57 -1.37 -0.91
CA PHE A 138 -1.30 -1.33 -2.18
C PHE A 138 -1.67 -2.72 -2.68
N THR A 139 -2.92 -3.09 -2.53
CA THR A 139 -3.50 -4.31 -3.09
C THR A 139 -4.93 -4.03 -3.51
N ILE A 140 -5.33 -4.50 -4.69
CA ILE A 140 -6.70 -4.38 -5.20
C ILE A 140 -7.24 -5.74 -5.62
N MET A 141 -8.54 -5.92 -5.52
CA MET A 141 -9.24 -7.14 -5.94
C MET A 141 -10.60 -6.83 -6.53
N ARG A 142 -11.05 -7.67 -7.46
CA ARG A 142 -12.37 -7.55 -8.07
C ARG A 142 -13.44 -7.85 -7.02
N LYS A 143 -14.43 -6.96 -6.88
CA LYS A 143 -15.48 -7.04 -5.85
C LYS A 143 -16.20 -8.39 -5.89
N GLU A 144 -16.64 -8.82 -7.06
CA GLU A 144 -17.39 -10.06 -7.25
C GLU A 144 -16.51 -11.33 -7.32
N SER A 145 -15.24 -11.23 -6.96
CA SER A 145 -14.34 -12.38 -6.98
C SER A 145 -14.36 -13.14 -5.65
N GLN A 146 -13.92 -14.40 -5.72
CA GLN A 146 -13.70 -15.21 -4.51
C GLN A 146 -12.71 -14.59 -3.52
N PHE A 147 -11.87 -13.66 -3.97
CA PHE A 147 -10.83 -13.04 -3.14
C PHE A 147 -11.40 -12.08 -2.10
N THR A 148 -12.52 -11.42 -2.40
CA THR A 148 -13.19 -10.53 -1.45
C THR A 148 -13.58 -11.25 -0.15
N HIS A 149 -14.03 -12.50 -0.24
CA HIS A 149 -14.42 -13.29 0.92
C HIS A 149 -13.33 -14.26 1.42
N ALA A 150 -12.21 -14.33 0.72
CA ALA A 150 -11.14 -15.27 1.06
C ALA A 150 -10.50 -14.99 2.42
N CYS A 151 -10.53 -13.74 2.88
CA CYS A 151 -10.07 -13.33 4.21
C CYS A 151 -10.79 -14.05 5.35
N LEU A 152 -12.06 -14.44 5.17
CA LEU A 152 -12.84 -15.20 6.17
C LEU A 152 -12.30 -16.63 6.40
N LYS A 153 -11.44 -17.12 5.50
CA LYS A 153 -10.76 -18.43 5.62
C LYS A 153 -9.43 -18.35 6.38
N ILE A 154 -9.01 -17.17 6.83
CA ILE A 154 -7.80 -17.02 7.64
C ILE A 154 -8.06 -17.65 9.01
N PRO A 155 -7.28 -18.66 9.42
CA PRO A 155 -7.47 -19.25 10.75
C PRO A 155 -7.23 -18.22 11.84
N HIS A 156 -8.06 -18.30 12.87
CA HIS A 156 -7.95 -17.46 14.07
C HIS A 156 -8.02 -15.95 13.81
N TYR A 157 -8.59 -15.52 12.65
CA TYR A 157 -8.70 -14.09 12.38
C TYR A 157 -9.54 -13.35 13.45
N LYS A 158 -10.56 -14.04 14.01
CA LYS A 158 -11.40 -13.45 15.05
C LYS A 158 -10.65 -13.22 16.35
N GLU A 159 -9.83 -14.18 16.74
CA GLU A 159 -8.99 -14.11 17.94
C GLU A 159 -7.90 -13.06 17.78
N ILE A 160 -7.34 -12.91 16.58
CA ILE A 160 -6.35 -11.88 16.26
C ILE A 160 -7.01 -10.49 16.30
N LEU A 161 -8.15 -10.31 15.63
CA LEU A 161 -8.86 -9.04 15.62
C LEU A 161 -9.41 -8.64 16.98
N SER A 162 -9.79 -9.60 17.83
CA SER A 162 -10.22 -9.33 19.20
C SER A 162 -9.08 -9.07 20.19
N GLY A 163 -7.82 -9.21 19.74
CA GLY A 163 -6.65 -9.07 20.60
C GLY A 163 -6.38 -10.27 21.53
N THR A 164 -7.12 -11.38 21.37
CA THR A 164 -6.90 -12.61 22.13
C THR A 164 -5.62 -13.34 21.70
N LEU A 165 -5.28 -13.21 20.39
CA LEU A 165 -4.00 -13.65 19.84
C LEU A 165 -3.18 -12.45 19.34
N PRO A 166 -1.84 -12.56 19.35
CA PRO A 166 -1.00 -11.49 18.86
C PRO A 166 -1.19 -11.25 17.36
N TYR A 167 -1.03 -10.00 16.93
CA TYR A 167 -1.03 -9.63 15.52
C TYR A 167 0.09 -10.33 14.73
N ILE A 168 -0.25 -10.93 13.60
CA ILE A 168 0.65 -11.71 12.75
C ILE A 168 0.69 -11.23 11.29
N GLY A 169 0.38 -9.97 11.01
CA GLY A 169 0.40 -9.41 9.66
C GLY A 169 -0.70 -9.98 8.77
N LEU A 170 -1.96 -9.83 9.18
CA LEU A 170 -3.13 -10.30 8.39
C LEU A 170 -3.18 -9.67 7.01
N ASP A 171 -2.79 -8.41 6.91
CA ASP A 171 -2.77 -7.60 5.68
C ASP A 171 -1.66 -7.96 4.69
N GLU A 172 -0.64 -8.69 5.12
CA GLU A 172 0.50 -9.05 4.26
C GLU A 172 0.69 -10.58 4.13
N ALA A 173 1.44 -11.14 5.07
CA ALA A 173 1.97 -12.50 4.92
C ALA A 173 0.97 -13.61 5.25
N SER A 174 0.06 -13.38 6.22
CA SER A 174 -0.82 -14.44 6.73
C SER A 174 -2.00 -14.69 5.81
N CYS A 175 -2.62 -13.62 5.32
CA CYS A 175 -3.69 -13.67 4.34
C CYS A 175 -3.20 -14.35 3.05
N TYR A 176 -2.06 -13.90 2.56
CA TYR A 176 -1.44 -14.40 1.35
C TYR A 176 -1.11 -15.89 1.39
N ARG A 177 -0.43 -16.36 2.44
CA ARG A 177 0.08 -17.73 2.51
C ARG A 177 -1.00 -18.80 2.51
N ARG A 178 -2.21 -18.47 2.96
CA ARG A 178 -3.28 -19.44 3.15
C ARG A 178 -4.36 -19.37 2.09
N ILE A 179 -4.57 -18.22 1.49
CA ILE A 179 -5.67 -17.98 0.56
C ILE A 179 -5.23 -18.22 -0.88
N VAL A 180 -4.04 -17.72 -1.21
CA VAL A 180 -3.60 -17.66 -2.59
C VAL A 180 -2.70 -18.84 -2.96
N LEU A 181 -1.82 -19.27 -2.06
CA LEU A 181 -0.73 -20.18 -2.45
C LEU A 181 -0.39 -21.27 -1.44
N PRO A 182 -1.21 -22.28 -1.21
CA PRO A 182 -0.77 -23.46 -0.47
C PRO A 182 0.49 -24.11 -1.10
N LEU A 183 0.63 -24.04 -2.43
CA LEU A 183 1.81 -24.53 -3.17
C LEU A 183 3.02 -23.58 -3.10
N HIS A 184 2.84 -22.28 -2.90
CA HIS A 184 3.92 -21.30 -2.83
C HIS A 184 4.90 -21.58 -1.68
N ARG A 185 4.44 -22.15 -0.58
CA ARG A 185 5.29 -22.59 0.53
C ARG A 185 6.32 -23.64 0.09
N TYR A 186 5.91 -24.56 -0.77
CA TYR A 186 6.82 -25.59 -1.32
C TYR A 186 7.85 -24.95 -2.25
N TRP A 187 7.44 -24.09 -3.16
CA TRP A 187 8.34 -23.42 -4.09
C TRP A 187 9.31 -22.47 -3.39
N LYS A 188 8.88 -21.76 -2.38
CA LYS A 188 9.78 -20.95 -1.53
C LYS A 188 10.79 -21.83 -0.78
N GLY A 189 10.40 -23.04 -0.35
CA GLY A 189 11.29 -24.03 0.23
C GLY A 189 12.32 -24.58 -0.76
N VAL A 190 11.85 -24.94 -1.94
CA VAL A 190 12.71 -25.41 -3.05
C VAL A 190 13.69 -24.31 -3.45
N TYR A 191 13.23 -23.08 -3.66
CA TYR A 191 14.10 -21.96 -3.97
C TYR A 191 15.16 -21.71 -2.87
N LYS A 192 14.77 -21.78 -1.60
CA LYS A 192 15.71 -21.63 -0.48
C LYS A 192 16.78 -22.70 -0.46
N LEU A 193 16.48 -23.93 -0.88
CA LEU A 193 17.45 -25.01 -0.97
C LEU A 193 18.49 -24.75 -2.07
N PHE A 194 18.07 -24.19 -3.19
CA PHE A 194 18.97 -23.89 -4.32
C PHE A 194 19.65 -22.53 -4.18
N ALA A 195 19.08 -21.61 -3.43
CA ALA A 195 19.49 -20.20 -3.33
C ALA A 195 20.11 -19.83 -1.99
N LYS A 196 20.80 -20.78 -1.31
CA LYS A 196 21.50 -20.49 -0.02
C LYS A 196 22.43 -19.28 -0.07
N HIS A 197 22.85 -18.85 -1.25
CA HIS A 197 23.73 -17.69 -1.48
C HIS A 197 22.99 -16.42 -1.99
N PHE A 198 21.70 -16.51 -2.37
CA PHE A 198 21.00 -15.46 -3.09
C PHE A 198 20.21 -14.46 -2.22
N TYR A 199 20.17 -14.64 -0.92
CA TYR A 199 19.24 -13.89 -0.06
C TYR A 199 19.77 -12.54 0.44
N TYR A 200 21.03 -12.22 0.19
CA TYR A 200 21.68 -11.02 0.75
C TYR A 200 22.14 -9.98 -0.27
N ASP A 201 22.07 -10.28 -1.54
CA ASP A 201 22.37 -9.30 -2.60
C ASP A 201 21.07 -8.81 -3.26
N MET A 202 20.88 -7.49 -3.30
CA MET A 202 19.69 -6.89 -3.93
C MET A 202 19.54 -7.24 -5.43
N VAL A 203 20.66 -7.52 -6.11
CA VAL A 203 20.65 -7.99 -7.50
C VAL A 203 20.06 -9.39 -7.62
N ASP A 204 20.26 -10.22 -6.61
CA ASP A 204 19.75 -11.60 -6.57
C ASP A 204 18.34 -11.68 -5.99
N GLY A 205 17.95 -10.77 -5.10
CA GLY A 205 16.58 -10.59 -4.65
C GLY A 205 15.63 -10.34 -5.81
N TYR A 206 16.08 -9.62 -6.80
CA TYR A 206 15.37 -9.35 -8.04
C TYR A 206 15.07 -10.61 -8.87
N ARG A 207 16.00 -11.53 -9.03
CA ARG A 207 15.77 -12.82 -9.73
C ARG A 207 14.75 -13.68 -8.99
N TYR A 208 14.76 -13.62 -7.67
CA TYR A 208 13.76 -14.28 -6.85
C TYR A 208 12.36 -13.74 -7.13
N PHE A 209 12.17 -12.42 -7.13
CA PHE A 209 10.86 -11.82 -7.37
C PHE A 209 10.37 -12.05 -8.80
N ASP A 210 11.23 -11.94 -9.81
CA ASP A 210 10.88 -12.25 -11.20
C ASP A 210 10.46 -13.73 -11.37
N MET A 211 11.15 -14.66 -10.71
CA MET A 211 10.76 -16.06 -10.67
C MET A 211 9.41 -16.24 -9.97
N MET A 212 9.18 -15.55 -8.85
CA MET A 212 7.91 -15.63 -8.12
C MET A 212 6.73 -15.09 -8.92
N ASP A 213 6.92 -13.99 -9.65
CA ASP A 213 5.92 -13.46 -10.59
C ASP A 213 5.53 -14.50 -11.65
N LYS A 214 6.51 -15.17 -12.25
CA LYS A 214 6.28 -16.20 -13.26
C LYS A 214 5.57 -17.44 -12.70
N ILE A 215 5.98 -17.91 -11.54
CA ILE A 215 5.36 -19.05 -10.86
C ILE A 215 3.90 -18.73 -10.49
N THR A 216 3.67 -17.55 -9.91
CA THR A 216 2.31 -17.13 -9.54
C THR A 216 1.43 -17.01 -10.78
N SER A 217 1.92 -16.38 -11.84
CA SER A 217 1.18 -16.24 -13.10
C SER A 217 0.81 -17.57 -13.74
N PHE A 218 1.68 -18.58 -13.60
CA PHE A 218 1.44 -19.92 -14.09
C PHE A 218 0.41 -20.71 -13.24
N LEU A 219 0.58 -20.68 -11.91
CA LEU A 219 -0.27 -21.41 -10.97
C LEU A 219 -1.63 -20.74 -10.74
N HIS A 220 -1.69 -19.43 -10.86
CA HIS A 220 -2.87 -18.62 -10.56
C HIS A 220 -3.10 -17.57 -11.66
N PRO A 221 -3.63 -17.96 -12.83
CA PRO A 221 -3.74 -17.09 -14.00
C PRO A 221 -4.66 -15.87 -13.79
N ARG A 222 -5.44 -15.86 -12.71
CA ARG A 222 -6.31 -14.72 -12.31
C ARG A 222 -5.68 -13.80 -11.27
N ILE A 223 -4.41 -14.03 -10.88
CA ILE A 223 -3.69 -13.23 -9.90
C ILE A 223 -2.50 -12.56 -10.59
N LEU A 224 -2.36 -11.25 -10.43
CA LEU A 224 -1.17 -10.48 -10.79
C LEU A 224 -0.43 -10.09 -9.51
N MET A 225 0.72 -10.69 -9.32
CA MET A 225 1.69 -10.28 -8.31
C MET A 225 2.91 -9.75 -9.05
N ARG A 226 3.26 -8.51 -8.81
CA ARG A 226 4.41 -7.91 -9.49
C ARG A 226 5.14 -6.96 -8.54
N GLU A 227 6.36 -7.33 -8.21
CA GLU A 227 7.20 -6.49 -7.37
C GLU A 227 7.45 -5.13 -8.01
N GLN A 228 7.14 -4.06 -7.27
CA GLN A 228 7.34 -2.69 -7.73
C GLN A 228 8.57 -2.03 -7.11
N TYR A 229 9.22 -2.69 -6.16
CA TYR A 229 10.37 -2.12 -5.41
C TYR A 229 10.09 -0.74 -4.84
N SER A 230 8.85 -0.53 -4.42
CA SER A 230 8.32 0.79 -4.04
C SER A 230 8.52 1.13 -2.56
N THR A 231 9.07 0.20 -1.76
CA THR A 231 9.35 0.40 -0.33
C THR A 231 10.85 0.26 -0.08
N PRO A 232 11.69 1.16 -0.62
CA PRO A 232 13.12 1.07 -0.44
C PRO A 232 13.53 1.46 0.97
N VAL A 233 14.63 0.85 1.44
CA VAL A 233 15.36 1.34 2.61
C VAL A 233 16.36 2.38 2.13
N PRO A 234 16.17 3.69 2.44
CA PRO A 234 17.05 4.73 1.93
C PRO A 234 18.44 4.61 2.54
N GLN A 235 19.45 4.74 1.71
CA GLN A 235 20.83 4.83 2.15
C GLN A 235 21.23 6.29 2.33
N VAL A 236 22.26 6.54 3.12
CA VAL A 236 22.82 7.88 3.31
C VAL A 236 23.30 8.42 1.96
N GLY A 237 22.85 9.64 1.60
CA GLY A 237 23.18 10.28 0.34
C GLY A 237 22.30 9.88 -0.86
N GLU A 238 21.37 8.94 -0.70
CA GLU A 238 20.38 8.65 -1.74
C GLU A 238 19.27 9.70 -1.74
N THR A 239 18.99 10.24 -2.92
CA THR A 239 17.90 11.20 -3.16
C THR A 239 16.92 10.64 -4.17
N TRP A 240 15.70 10.40 -3.73
CA TRP A 240 14.56 10.17 -4.61
C TRP A 240 13.95 11.51 -4.97
N THR A 241 13.33 11.59 -6.12
CA THR A 241 12.66 12.83 -6.54
C THR A 241 11.22 12.55 -6.94
N TYR A 242 10.37 13.57 -6.79
CA TYR A 242 9.01 13.54 -7.29
C TYR A 242 8.73 14.82 -8.07
N ASN A 243 8.45 14.69 -9.36
CA ASN A 243 8.10 15.83 -10.20
C ASN A 243 6.60 16.11 -10.05
N LEU A 244 6.24 17.27 -9.51
CA LEU A 244 4.86 17.64 -9.23
C LEU A 244 4.01 17.78 -10.51
N LYS A 245 4.59 18.19 -11.63
CA LYS A 245 3.87 18.32 -12.90
C LYS A 245 3.52 16.98 -13.52
N THR A 246 4.50 16.09 -13.63
CA THR A 246 4.38 14.82 -14.35
C THR A 246 4.02 13.62 -13.46
N ALA A 247 4.07 13.79 -12.13
CA ALA A 247 3.99 12.71 -11.14
C ALA A 247 5.10 11.65 -11.30
N GLU A 248 6.19 11.99 -11.99
CA GLU A 248 7.30 11.07 -12.19
C GLU A 248 8.15 10.94 -10.94
N ILE A 249 8.40 9.69 -10.53
CA ILE A 249 9.31 9.37 -9.43
C ILE A 249 10.70 9.11 -10.01
N GLY A 250 11.64 9.97 -9.66
CA GLY A 250 13.06 9.82 -10.01
C GLY A 250 13.77 8.94 -9.00
N ILE A 251 14.48 7.95 -9.51
CA ILE A 251 15.18 6.91 -8.73
C ILE A 251 16.64 7.32 -8.54
N PRO A 252 17.24 7.16 -7.34
CA PRO A 252 18.65 7.44 -7.12
C PRO A 252 19.55 6.68 -8.09
N ASN A 253 20.72 7.27 -8.38
CA ASN A 253 21.76 6.55 -9.11
C ASN A 253 22.23 5.33 -8.32
N GLY A 254 22.50 4.21 -8.99
CA GLY A 254 23.00 3.01 -8.34
C GLY A 254 22.20 1.75 -8.67
N HIS A 255 22.08 0.85 -7.69
CA HIS A 255 21.50 -0.49 -7.88
C HIS A 255 20.01 -0.50 -8.27
N TYR A 256 19.23 0.50 -7.86
CA TYR A 256 17.81 0.59 -8.24
C TYR A 256 17.58 0.73 -9.75
N ARG A 257 18.52 1.34 -10.50
CA ARG A 257 18.42 1.47 -11.95
C ARG A 257 18.55 0.15 -12.70
N LYS A 258 19.12 -0.87 -12.06
CA LYS A 258 19.31 -2.21 -12.62
C LYS A 258 18.10 -3.12 -12.40
N LEU A 259 17.08 -2.64 -11.71
CA LEU A 259 15.88 -3.42 -11.41
C LEU A 259 15.00 -3.57 -12.66
N PRO A 260 14.29 -4.70 -12.79
CA PRO A 260 13.38 -4.95 -13.92
C PRO A 260 12.26 -3.91 -13.99
N HIS A 261 11.63 -3.87 -15.14
CA HIS A 261 10.53 -2.94 -15.41
C HIS A 261 10.90 -1.44 -15.29
N GLY A 262 12.18 -1.12 -15.47
CA GLY A 262 12.65 0.27 -15.52
C GLY A 262 12.92 0.93 -14.18
N GLY A 263 13.14 0.15 -13.14
CA GLY A 263 13.48 0.61 -11.79
C GLY A 263 12.30 0.65 -10.85
N GLY A 264 12.58 0.51 -9.55
CA GLY A 264 11.57 0.50 -8.49
C GLY A 264 10.92 1.87 -8.25
N GLY A 265 9.77 1.87 -7.61
CA GLY A 265 9.12 3.07 -7.11
C GLY A 265 8.34 3.92 -8.12
N LYS A 266 8.27 3.54 -9.40
CA LYS A 266 7.58 4.35 -10.42
C LYS A 266 6.07 4.41 -10.24
N MET A 267 5.47 3.35 -9.72
CA MET A 267 4.05 3.29 -9.43
C MET A 267 3.69 4.15 -8.21
N TYR A 268 4.51 4.06 -7.19
CA TYR A 268 4.47 4.88 -5.98
C TYR A 268 5.78 4.75 -5.22
N LEU A 269 6.06 5.66 -4.32
CA LEU A 269 7.12 5.57 -3.33
C LEU A 269 6.48 5.46 -1.94
N HIS A 270 6.68 4.34 -1.27
CA HIS A 270 6.29 4.13 0.12
C HIS A 270 7.45 4.53 1.03
N PHE A 271 7.33 5.66 1.69
CA PHE A 271 8.41 6.24 2.48
C PHE A 271 8.41 5.84 3.96
N LEU A 272 7.90 4.64 4.25
CA LEU A 272 7.89 4.08 5.61
C LEU A 272 9.27 4.14 6.29
N PHE A 273 10.32 3.78 5.58
CA PHE A 273 11.68 3.75 6.14
C PHE A 273 12.37 5.11 6.13
N PHE A 274 11.91 6.06 5.33
CA PHE A 274 12.44 7.42 5.26
C PHE A 274 12.06 8.24 6.50
N LYS A 275 10.83 8.14 6.94
CA LYS A 275 10.27 8.93 8.03
C LYS A 275 10.67 8.47 9.43
N LYS A 276 11.17 7.24 9.61
CA LYS A 276 11.50 6.67 10.92
C LYS A 276 12.91 7.01 11.35
N THR A 277 13.08 7.45 12.59
CA THR A 277 14.40 7.72 13.19
C THR A 277 15.18 6.47 13.54
N LYS A 278 14.47 5.39 13.92
CA LYS A 278 15.00 4.04 14.15
C LYS A 278 13.92 3.02 13.86
N TYR A 279 14.29 1.90 13.30
CA TYR A 279 13.38 0.80 12.99
C TYR A 279 12.74 0.14 14.23
N LYS A 280 13.23 0.44 15.43
CA LYS A 280 12.75 -0.14 16.68
C LYS A 280 12.38 0.94 17.68
N LYS A 281 11.08 0.97 18.08
CA LYS A 281 10.57 1.55 19.33
C LYS A 281 11.04 2.98 19.63
N THR A 282 10.60 3.97 18.87
CA THR A 282 10.56 5.35 19.33
C THR A 282 9.11 5.79 19.43
N GLU A 283 8.80 6.59 20.44
CA GLU A 283 7.48 7.18 20.67
C GLU A 283 7.01 8.09 19.54
N TYR A 284 7.90 8.39 18.59
CA TYR A 284 7.62 9.24 17.44
C TYR A 284 7.71 8.45 16.14
N TYR A 285 6.60 8.33 15.47
CA TYR A 285 6.54 7.77 14.10
C TYR A 285 7.24 8.65 13.06
N TRP A 286 7.47 9.91 13.39
CA TRP A 286 8.01 10.91 12.50
C TRP A 286 9.33 11.46 13.02
N ARG A 287 10.28 11.65 12.10
CA ARG A 287 11.49 12.40 12.42
C ARG A 287 11.13 13.89 12.45
N PRO A 288 11.39 14.63 13.53
CA PRO A 288 11.24 16.08 13.56
C PRO A 288 12.06 16.72 12.43
N GLY A 289 11.44 17.63 11.67
CA GLY A 289 12.07 18.31 10.53
C GLY A 289 12.19 17.46 9.25
N PHE A 290 11.56 16.27 9.20
CA PHE A 290 11.50 15.48 7.99
C PHE A 290 10.69 16.18 6.90
N TRP A 291 9.59 16.82 7.25
CA TRP A 291 8.78 17.63 6.35
C TRP A 291 9.28 19.06 6.31
N GLN A 292 9.68 19.58 5.14
CA GLN A 292 10.25 20.91 4.95
C GLN A 292 9.54 21.69 3.85
N ILE A 293 8.30 21.37 3.54
CA ILE A 293 7.48 22.11 2.59
C ILE A 293 6.59 23.06 3.40
N PRO A 294 6.49 24.35 3.01
CA PRO A 294 5.63 25.31 3.70
C PRO A 294 4.13 24.91 3.65
N ASP A 295 3.38 25.19 4.72
CA ASP A 295 1.95 24.89 4.80
C ASP A 295 1.11 25.60 3.73
N ASN A 296 1.56 26.77 3.26
CA ASN A 296 0.89 27.55 2.22
C ASN A 296 1.39 27.24 0.80
N TYR A 297 2.07 26.13 0.59
CA TYR A 297 2.58 25.75 -0.72
C TYR A 297 1.45 25.51 -1.73
N ASP A 298 1.58 26.09 -2.93
CA ASP A 298 0.60 25.92 -3.99
C ASP A 298 0.87 24.65 -4.83
N TRP A 299 0.24 23.56 -4.44
CA TRP A 299 0.36 22.27 -5.10
C TRP A 299 -0.14 22.26 -6.54
N ASN A 300 -1.18 23.06 -6.86
CA ASN A 300 -1.87 22.97 -8.14
C ASN A 300 -1.12 23.63 -9.30
N ASN A 301 -0.38 24.68 -9.00
CA ASN A 301 0.35 25.46 -10.00
C ASN A 301 1.85 25.17 -10.01
N SER A 302 2.30 24.20 -9.25
CA SER A 302 3.72 23.91 -9.13
C SER A 302 4.25 23.08 -10.30
N ASN A 303 5.39 23.51 -10.83
CA ASN A 303 6.25 22.72 -11.73
C ASN A 303 7.48 22.18 -11.01
N ASP A 304 7.52 22.29 -9.69
CA ASP A 304 8.67 21.95 -8.87
C ASP A 304 8.90 20.43 -8.82
N THR A 305 10.09 20.10 -8.38
CA THR A 305 10.48 18.72 -8.07
C THR A 305 10.77 18.63 -6.59
N LEU A 306 10.23 17.64 -5.92
CA LEU A 306 10.56 17.34 -4.53
C LEU A 306 11.79 16.46 -4.45
N GLU A 307 12.60 16.67 -3.43
CA GLU A 307 13.65 15.76 -2.98
C GLU A 307 13.14 14.99 -1.76
N ILE A 308 13.30 13.67 -1.80
CA ILE A 308 12.89 12.73 -0.75
C ILE A 308 14.12 11.92 -0.36
N THR A 309 14.58 12.12 0.87
CA THR A 309 15.77 11.45 1.41
C THR A 309 15.42 10.78 2.73
N ASN A 310 16.39 10.12 3.35
CA ASN A 310 16.25 9.61 4.73
C ASN A 310 16.21 10.73 5.79
N GLU A 311 16.38 11.98 5.40
CA GLU A 311 16.45 13.14 6.32
C GLU A 311 15.29 14.11 6.15
N TYR A 312 14.79 14.27 4.93
CA TYR A 312 13.77 15.26 4.62
C TYR A 312 12.95 14.96 3.37
N ILE A 313 11.80 15.60 3.28
CA ILE A 313 11.06 15.89 2.05
C ILE A 313 11.03 17.41 1.88
N ARG A 314 11.56 17.92 0.78
CA ARG A 314 11.59 19.35 0.48
C ARG A 314 11.48 19.65 -1.00
N ILE A 315 11.23 20.92 -1.33
CA ILE A 315 11.31 21.41 -2.71
C ILE A 315 12.80 21.42 -3.12
N LYS A 316 13.10 20.88 -4.29
CA LYS A 316 14.42 20.92 -4.89
C LYS A 316 14.76 22.39 -5.23
N LYS A 317 15.87 22.86 -4.72
CA LYS A 317 16.40 24.19 -5.04
C LYS A 317 17.12 24.18 -6.37
#